data_5b64612a7a59552d653cdbe3c429c651
#
_entry.id   5b64612a7a59552d653cdbe3c429c651
#
_cell.length_a   1.000
_cell.length_b   1.000
_cell.length_c   1.000
_cell.angle_alpha   90.00
_cell.angle_beta   90.00
_cell.angle_gamma   90.00
#
_symmetry.space_group_name_H-M   'P 1'
#
loop_
_entity.id
_entity.type
_entity.pdbx_description
1 polymer ?
#
loop_
_entity_poly.entity_id
_entity_poly.type
_entity_poly.pdbx_seq_one_letter_code
_entity_poly.pdbx_strand_id
1 'polypeptide(L)'
;RFESRGLGDVYKRQEETDEVRIQARIVEGSENLNRKALISKIENYAYKELNLEKDQVRLSGIFVLYENMLNSLYKSQIQTLTSVLLAIFAMFMLLFKSIKLSLIAITPNILAAIVILGSMGILNIPLNMMTITIAAITVGIGVDHAIHYISRFKVEFKKHQKYTVALRNAHTSIGQALFIASVTIIAGFSILTFSNFVPSIHFGILTGMAMTLALVGSLTLMPKLILLTKPFKVTKN
;
A
#
# COMPACT_ATOMS: atom_id res chain seq x y z
N ARG A 1 0.09 -33.48 -6.02
CA ARG A 1 -0.44 -34.85 -6.09
C ARG A 1 -1.89 -34.76 -6.51
N PHE A 2 -2.21 -35.23 -7.69
CA PHE A 2 -3.60 -35.30 -8.18
C PHE A 2 -4.22 -36.59 -7.61
N GLU A 3 -5.25 -36.47 -6.79
CA GLU A 3 -6.07 -37.61 -6.40
C GLU A 3 -7.14 -37.82 -7.47
N SER A 4 -6.95 -38.81 -8.33
CA SER A 4 -7.96 -39.25 -9.28
C SER A 4 -8.91 -40.24 -8.59
N ARG A 5 -10.09 -39.77 -8.20
CA ARG A 5 -11.25 -40.68 -8.02
C ARG A 5 -11.76 -41.02 -9.41
N GLY A 6 -11.96 -42.29 -9.69
CA GLY A 6 -12.35 -42.96 -10.92
C GLY A 6 -12.76 -42.11 -12.12
N LEU A 7 -12.36 -42.52 -13.31
CA LEU A 7 -12.55 -41.81 -14.59
C LEU A 7 -13.99 -41.28 -14.84
N GLY A 8 -15.02 -41.83 -14.21
CA GLY A 8 -16.39 -41.39 -14.36
C GLY A 8 -16.75 -40.06 -13.74
N ASP A 9 -15.97 -39.57 -12.73
CA ASP A 9 -16.22 -38.30 -12.03
C ASP A 9 -15.33 -37.15 -12.52
N VAL A 10 -14.40 -37.38 -13.43
CA VAL A 10 -13.37 -36.44 -13.86
C VAL A 10 -13.85 -35.58 -15.02
N TYR A 11 -14.74 -36.08 -15.89
CA TYR A 11 -15.29 -35.29 -16.98
C TYR A 11 -16.79 -35.50 -17.14
N LYS A 12 -17.50 -34.44 -17.52
CA LYS A 12 -18.90 -34.48 -17.95
C LYS A 12 -18.99 -33.86 -19.33
N ARG A 13 -19.54 -34.58 -20.30
CA ARG A 13 -19.88 -34.06 -21.62
C ARG A 13 -21.28 -33.47 -21.55
N GLN A 14 -21.45 -32.25 -22.00
CA GLN A 14 -22.75 -31.62 -22.22
C GLN A 14 -23.08 -31.81 -23.73
N GLU A 15 -24.04 -32.69 -24.02
CA GLU A 15 -24.39 -33.02 -25.41
C GLU A 15 -24.99 -31.84 -26.18
N GLU A 16 -25.60 -30.87 -25.51
CA GLU A 16 -26.21 -29.71 -26.14
C GLU A 16 -25.19 -28.63 -26.60
N THR A 17 -24.00 -28.54 -25.97
CA THR A 17 -23.02 -27.49 -26.24
C THR A 17 -21.69 -28.01 -26.80
N ASP A 18 -21.56 -29.34 -26.98
CA ASP A 18 -20.31 -30.03 -27.36
C ASP A 18 -19.09 -29.66 -26.48
N GLU A 19 -19.37 -29.34 -25.20
CA GLU A 19 -18.36 -28.98 -24.21
C GLU A 19 -17.97 -30.18 -23.35
N VAL A 20 -16.67 -30.30 -23.06
CA VAL A 20 -16.14 -31.30 -22.14
C VAL A 20 -15.63 -30.59 -20.88
N ARG A 21 -16.18 -30.91 -19.74
CA ARG A 21 -15.75 -30.38 -18.44
C ARG A 21 -14.81 -31.38 -17.79
N ILE A 22 -13.56 -30.96 -17.56
CA ILE A 22 -12.57 -31.71 -16.79
C ILE A 22 -12.49 -31.05 -15.39
N GLN A 23 -12.72 -31.85 -14.34
CA GLN A 23 -12.65 -31.37 -12.97
C GLN A 23 -11.38 -31.90 -12.30
N ALA A 24 -10.51 -30.99 -11.86
CA ALA A 24 -9.32 -31.32 -11.10
C ALA A 24 -9.39 -30.71 -9.70
N ARG A 25 -9.00 -31.46 -8.68
CA ARG A 25 -8.91 -30.98 -7.31
C ARG A 25 -7.46 -30.68 -6.98
N ILE A 26 -7.20 -29.48 -6.49
CA ILE A 26 -5.86 -29.04 -6.10
C ILE A 26 -5.78 -29.02 -4.57
N VAL A 27 -4.68 -29.55 -4.02
CA VAL A 27 -4.38 -29.47 -2.60
C VAL A 27 -3.77 -28.09 -2.31
N GLU A 28 -4.56 -27.20 -1.74
CA GLU A 28 -4.18 -25.79 -1.53
C GLU A 28 -3.10 -25.58 -0.45
N GLY A 29 -2.87 -26.54 0.42
CA GLY A 29 -1.93 -26.46 1.56
C GLY A 29 -0.48 -26.80 1.23
N SER A 30 -0.08 -26.96 -0.04
CA SER A 30 1.32 -27.22 -0.37
C SER A 30 2.13 -25.92 -0.35
N GLU A 31 3.19 -25.86 0.44
CA GLU A 31 4.06 -24.69 0.66
C GLU A 31 4.67 -24.11 -0.64
N ASN A 32 4.72 -24.89 -1.73
CA ASN A 32 5.32 -24.52 -3.01
C ASN A 32 4.30 -24.34 -4.14
N LEU A 33 3.02 -24.16 -3.84
CA LEU A 33 2.00 -24.02 -4.87
C LEU A 33 2.02 -22.62 -5.50
N ASN A 34 2.70 -22.48 -6.62
CA ASN A 34 2.61 -21.27 -7.46
C ASN A 34 1.38 -21.37 -8.37
N ARG A 35 0.27 -20.74 -7.95
CA ARG A 35 -1.02 -20.77 -8.68
C ARG A 35 -0.91 -20.26 -10.10
N LYS A 36 -0.24 -19.12 -10.29
CA LYS A 36 -0.04 -18.52 -11.61
C LYS A 36 0.75 -19.43 -12.55
N ALA A 37 1.84 -20.02 -12.04
CA ALA A 37 2.64 -20.94 -12.83
C ALA A 37 1.85 -22.21 -13.22
N LEU A 38 1.00 -22.71 -12.32
CA LEU A 38 0.15 -23.87 -12.62
C LEU A 38 -0.89 -23.55 -13.69
N ILE A 39 -1.60 -22.43 -13.58
CA ILE A 39 -2.57 -21.97 -14.58
C ILE A 39 -1.90 -21.81 -15.93
N SER A 40 -0.77 -21.10 -16.00
CA SER A 40 -0.01 -20.92 -17.24
C SER A 40 0.49 -22.24 -17.83
N LYS A 41 0.86 -23.22 -17.00
CA LYS A 41 1.28 -24.55 -17.46
C LYS A 41 0.14 -25.32 -18.08
N ILE A 42 -1.06 -25.26 -17.49
CA ILE A 42 -2.27 -25.90 -18.03
C ILE A 42 -2.66 -25.24 -19.36
N GLU A 43 -2.69 -23.92 -19.43
CA GLU A 43 -2.97 -23.18 -20.66
C GLU A 43 -1.97 -23.50 -21.77
N ASN A 44 -0.67 -23.47 -21.46
CA ASN A 44 0.37 -23.79 -22.43
C ASN A 44 0.29 -25.23 -22.93
N TYR A 45 -0.08 -26.17 -22.07
CA TYR A 45 -0.29 -27.56 -22.48
C TYR A 45 -1.48 -27.69 -23.44
N ALA A 46 -2.60 -27.04 -23.09
CA ALA A 46 -3.79 -27.04 -23.95
C ALA A 46 -3.51 -26.44 -25.34
N TYR A 47 -2.79 -25.33 -25.40
CA TYR A 47 -2.53 -24.63 -26.66
C TYR A 47 -1.44 -25.27 -27.49
N LYS A 48 -0.37 -25.81 -26.88
CA LYS A 48 0.81 -26.31 -27.59
C LYS A 48 0.74 -27.82 -27.89
N GLU A 49 0.24 -28.60 -26.93
CA GLU A 49 0.22 -30.08 -27.07
C GLU A 49 -1.10 -30.57 -27.62
N LEU A 50 -2.22 -29.90 -27.25
CA LEU A 50 -3.55 -30.31 -27.76
C LEU A 50 -3.99 -29.47 -28.96
N ASN A 51 -3.21 -28.47 -29.39
CA ASN A 51 -3.51 -27.56 -30.50
C ASN A 51 -4.90 -26.89 -30.39
N LEU A 52 -5.36 -26.61 -29.18
CA LEU A 52 -6.63 -25.95 -28.94
C LEU A 52 -6.47 -24.43 -29.07
N GLU A 53 -7.47 -23.76 -29.62
CA GLU A 53 -7.51 -22.28 -29.68
C GLU A 53 -7.89 -21.70 -28.33
N LYS A 54 -7.57 -20.42 -28.12
CA LYS A 54 -7.78 -19.74 -26.82
C LYS A 54 -9.24 -19.62 -26.40
N ASP A 55 -10.14 -19.56 -27.34
CA ASP A 55 -11.59 -19.52 -27.18
C ASP A 55 -12.20 -20.90 -26.86
N GLN A 56 -11.47 -21.98 -27.20
CA GLN A 56 -11.89 -23.37 -26.95
C GLN A 56 -11.53 -23.84 -25.51
N VAL A 57 -10.65 -23.12 -24.79
CA VAL A 57 -10.20 -23.53 -23.46
C VAL A 57 -10.60 -22.50 -22.43
N ARG A 58 -11.47 -22.87 -21.50
CA ARG A 58 -11.92 -22.01 -20.42
C ARG A 58 -11.56 -22.61 -19.05
N LEU A 59 -10.55 -22.05 -18.41
CA LEU A 59 -10.25 -22.38 -17.02
C LEU A 59 -11.22 -21.67 -16.10
N SER A 60 -11.88 -22.40 -15.22
CA SER A 60 -12.87 -21.87 -14.27
C SER A 60 -12.73 -22.55 -12.91
N GLY A 61 -13.40 -22.01 -11.92
CA GLY A 61 -13.40 -22.53 -10.56
C GLY A 61 -12.79 -21.57 -9.57
N ILE A 62 -12.98 -21.88 -8.29
CA ILE A 62 -12.58 -20.98 -7.16
C ILE A 62 -11.08 -20.69 -7.16
N PHE A 63 -10.26 -21.62 -7.60
CA PHE A 63 -8.81 -21.47 -7.69
C PHE A 63 -8.40 -20.39 -8.70
N VAL A 64 -8.99 -20.42 -9.90
CA VAL A 64 -8.73 -19.42 -10.95
C VAL A 64 -9.33 -18.07 -10.56
N LEU A 65 -10.54 -18.07 -9.99
CA LEU A 65 -11.20 -16.87 -9.51
C LEU A 65 -10.36 -16.15 -8.44
N TYR A 66 -9.82 -16.91 -7.48
CA TYR A 66 -8.98 -16.38 -6.42
C TYR A 66 -7.68 -15.78 -6.97
N GLU A 67 -7.02 -16.44 -7.91
CA GLU A 67 -5.81 -15.91 -8.57
C GLU A 67 -6.10 -14.61 -9.34
N ASN A 68 -7.19 -14.57 -10.10
CA ASN A 68 -7.61 -13.37 -10.83
C ASN A 68 -7.97 -12.22 -9.86
N MET A 69 -8.62 -12.54 -8.74
CA MET A 69 -8.92 -11.57 -7.69
C MET A 69 -7.63 -11.00 -7.09
N LEU A 70 -6.66 -11.83 -6.72
CA LEU A 70 -5.38 -11.36 -6.19
C LEU A 70 -4.63 -10.48 -7.19
N ASN A 71 -4.53 -10.89 -8.45
CA ASN A 71 -3.88 -10.10 -9.50
C ASN A 71 -4.58 -8.73 -9.70
N SER A 72 -5.91 -8.72 -9.67
CA SER A 72 -6.69 -7.49 -9.76
C SER A 72 -6.46 -6.58 -8.54
N LEU A 73 -6.38 -7.15 -7.33
CA LEU A 73 -6.08 -6.41 -6.11
C LEU A 73 -4.68 -5.77 -6.18
N TYR A 74 -3.65 -6.50 -6.60
CA TYR A 74 -2.30 -5.96 -6.77
C TYR A 74 -2.27 -4.80 -7.78
N LYS A 75 -2.88 -5.00 -8.94
CA LYS A 75 -2.93 -3.96 -9.99
C LYS A 75 -3.69 -2.73 -9.51
N SER A 76 -4.84 -2.92 -8.89
CA SER A 76 -5.66 -1.85 -8.33
C SER A 76 -4.90 -1.10 -7.23
N GLN A 77 -4.18 -1.80 -6.36
CA GLN A 77 -3.38 -1.18 -5.29
C GLN A 77 -2.31 -0.25 -5.84
N ILE A 78 -1.52 -0.70 -6.81
CA ILE A 78 -0.47 0.12 -7.43
C ILE A 78 -1.09 1.34 -8.11
N GLN A 79 -2.16 1.15 -8.87
CA GLN A 79 -2.85 2.24 -9.56
C GLN A 79 -3.44 3.26 -8.59
N THR A 80 -4.12 2.80 -7.56
CA THR A 80 -4.73 3.66 -6.53
C THR A 80 -3.67 4.44 -5.76
N LEU A 81 -2.62 3.76 -5.28
CA LEU A 81 -1.54 4.41 -4.54
C LEU A 81 -0.83 5.48 -5.39
N THR A 82 -0.54 5.16 -6.65
CA THR A 82 0.07 6.11 -7.59
C THR A 82 -0.84 7.32 -7.82
N SER A 83 -2.14 7.09 -8.08
CA SER A 83 -3.11 8.17 -8.30
C SER A 83 -3.25 9.07 -7.07
N VAL A 84 -3.34 8.49 -5.88
CA VAL A 84 -3.42 9.23 -4.62
C VAL A 84 -2.14 10.05 -4.38
N LEU A 85 -0.96 9.47 -4.58
CA LEU A 85 0.31 10.20 -4.43
C LEU A 85 0.44 11.36 -5.42
N LEU A 86 0.00 11.18 -6.67
CA LEU A 86 -0.01 12.24 -7.67
C LEU A 86 -0.99 13.36 -7.29
N ALA A 87 -2.20 13.01 -6.85
CA ALA A 87 -3.19 13.98 -6.39
C ALA A 87 -2.68 14.80 -5.19
N ILE A 88 -2.06 14.13 -4.21
CA ILE A 88 -1.46 14.78 -3.04
C ILE A 88 -0.29 15.68 -3.45
N PHE A 89 0.55 15.23 -4.36
CA PHE A 89 1.65 16.05 -4.87
C PHE A 89 1.13 17.31 -5.57
N ALA A 90 0.09 17.17 -6.42
CA ALA A 90 -0.58 18.31 -7.06
C ALA A 90 -1.18 19.27 -6.03
N MET A 91 -1.85 18.74 -4.99
CA MET A 91 -2.38 19.53 -3.88
C MET A 91 -1.27 20.29 -3.14
N PHE A 92 -0.14 19.65 -2.83
CA PHE A 92 1.00 20.33 -2.21
C PHE A 92 1.59 21.42 -3.12
N MET A 93 1.63 21.17 -4.45
CA MET A 93 2.06 22.20 -5.40
C MET A 93 1.17 23.44 -5.37
N LEU A 94 -0.14 23.24 -5.33
CA LEU A 94 -1.11 24.36 -5.22
C LEU A 94 -0.98 25.10 -3.89
N LEU A 95 -0.83 24.34 -2.78
CA LEU A 95 -0.77 24.90 -1.44
C LEU A 95 0.54 25.64 -1.15
N PHE A 96 1.67 25.06 -1.51
CA PHE A 96 2.98 25.63 -1.19
C PHE A 96 3.54 26.51 -2.31
N LYS A 97 3.00 26.42 -3.52
CA LYS A 97 3.47 27.13 -4.73
C LYS A 97 4.98 26.96 -4.96
N SER A 98 5.51 25.77 -4.62
CA SER A 98 6.93 25.44 -4.70
C SER A 98 7.14 23.95 -4.87
N ILE A 99 7.71 23.54 -6.00
CA ILE A 99 8.04 22.15 -6.30
C ILE A 99 8.95 21.56 -5.21
N LYS A 100 9.95 22.32 -4.75
CA LYS A 100 10.89 21.87 -3.71
C LYS A 100 10.17 21.53 -2.40
N LEU A 101 9.25 22.40 -1.96
CA LEU A 101 8.48 22.14 -0.72
C LEU A 101 7.52 20.97 -0.89
N SER A 102 6.90 20.84 -2.05
CA SER A 102 6.00 19.73 -2.34
C SER A 102 6.72 18.38 -2.33
N LEU A 103 7.94 18.31 -2.89
CA LEU A 103 8.80 17.13 -2.82
C LEU A 103 9.21 16.80 -1.38
N ILE A 104 9.58 17.80 -0.60
CA ILE A 104 9.92 17.62 0.82
C ILE A 104 8.71 17.10 1.60
N ALA A 105 7.53 17.64 1.34
CA ALA A 105 6.30 17.27 2.03
C ALA A 105 5.86 15.82 1.75
N ILE A 106 6.04 15.34 0.52
CA ILE A 106 5.60 14.00 0.12
C ILE A 106 6.61 12.92 0.51
N THR A 107 7.90 13.24 0.64
CA THR A 107 8.98 12.26 0.89
C THR A 107 8.75 11.39 2.13
N PRO A 108 8.39 11.92 3.32
CA PRO A 108 8.12 11.09 4.49
C PRO A 108 6.98 10.09 4.28
N ASN A 109 5.95 10.50 3.52
CA ASN A 109 4.77 9.68 3.26
C ASN A 109 5.09 8.52 2.32
N ILE A 110 5.85 8.78 1.26
CA ILE A 110 6.34 7.74 0.35
C ILE A 110 7.20 6.73 1.11
N LEU A 111 8.12 7.23 1.95
CA LEU A 111 9.00 6.37 2.74
C LEU A 111 8.20 5.48 3.71
N ALA A 112 7.24 6.06 4.43
CA ALA A 112 6.37 5.31 5.33
C ALA A 112 5.58 4.23 4.58
N ALA A 113 5.00 4.55 3.42
CA ALA A 113 4.28 3.57 2.60
C ALA A 113 5.18 2.43 2.12
N ILE A 114 6.41 2.73 1.66
CA ILE A 114 7.39 1.71 1.22
C ILE A 114 7.78 0.81 2.39
N VAL A 115 8.06 1.38 3.56
CA VAL A 115 8.46 0.59 4.74
C VAL A 115 7.32 -0.32 5.19
N ILE A 116 6.07 0.15 5.19
CA ILE A 116 4.92 -0.67 5.57
C ILE A 116 4.68 -1.81 4.57
N LEU A 117 4.67 -1.52 3.28
CA LEU A 117 4.51 -2.56 2.26
C LEU A 117 5.67 -3.56 2.28
N GLY A 118 6.90 -3.08 2.50
CA GLY A 118 8.06 -3.94 2.67
C GLY A 118 7.99 -4.81 3.93
N SER A 119 7.53 -4.26 5.06
CA SER A 119 7.37 -5.03 6.30
C SER A 119 6.32 -6.13 6.18
N MET A 120 5.23 -5.90 5.43
CA MET A 120 4.25 -6.94 5.12
C MET A 120 4.87 -8.11 4.36
N GLY A 121 5.75 -7.83 3.38
CA GLY A 121 6.47 -8.86 2.65
C GLY A 121 7.41 -9.67 3.54
N ILE A 122 8.18 -9.01 4.42
CA ILE A 122 9.11 -9.67 5.35
C ILE A 122 8.37 -10.52 6.39
N LEU A 123 7.25 -10.03 6.89
CA LEU A 123 6.43 -10.72 7.90
C LEU A 123 5.46 -11.75 7.31
N ASN A 124 5.50 -11.99 5.99
CA ASN A 124 4.58 -12.87 5.27
C ASN A 124 3.10 -12.55 5.54
N ILE A 125 2.77 -11.27 5.75
CA ILE A 125 1.40 -10.83 5.94
C ILE A 125 0.71 -10.77 4.56
N PRO A 126 -0.34 -11.59 4.34
CA PRO A 126 -0.99 -11.64 3.03
C PRO A 126 -1.71 -10.32 2.72
N LEU A 127 -1.66 -9.92 1.45
CA LEU A 127 -2.48 -8.83 0.96
C LEU A 127 -3.96 -9.26 0.97
N ASN A 128 -4.75 -8.56 1.73
CA ASN A 128 -6.20 -8.69 1.78
C ASN A 128 -6.84 -7.30 1.73
N MET A 129 -8.16 -7.23 1.67
CA MET A 129 -8.87 -5.95 1.57
C MET A 129 -8.54 -4.98 2.72
N MET A 130 -8.31 -5.49 3.94
CA MET A 130 -7.95 -4.65 5.08
C MET A 130 -6.51 -4.15 4.99
N THR A 131 -5.56 -5.02 4.65
CA THR A 131 -4.14 -4.64 4.59
C THR A 131 -3.83 -3.70 3.42
N ILE A 132 -4.59 -3.80 2.33
CA ILE A 132 -4.49 -2.90 1.17
C ILE A 132 -4.81 -1.45 1.54
N THR A 133 -5.81 -1.23 2.39
CA THR A 133 -6.22 0.13 2.79
C THR A 133 -5.21 0.83 3.69
N ILE A 134 -4.32 0.09 4.36
CA ILE A 134 -3.31 0.66 5.27
C ILE A 134 -2.39 1.64 4.56
N ALA A 135 -1.92 1.32 3.36
CA ALA A 135 -1.05 2.20 2.60
C ALA A 135 -1.74 3.54 2.26
N ALA A 136 -3.02 3.49 1.88
CA ALA A 136 -3.81 4.70 1.59
C ALA A 136 -4.04 5.55 2.85
N ILE A 137 -4.37 4.92 3.98
CA ILE A 137 -4.54 5.59 5.27
C ILE A 137 -3.22 6.24 5.71
N THR A 138 -2.10 5.51 5.61
CA THR A 138 -0.76 6.03 5.98
C THR A 138 -0.43 7.29 5.20
N VAL A 139 -0.65 7.27 3.88
CA VAL A 139 -0.40 8.44 3.02
C VAL A 139 -1.32 9.59 3.41
N GLY A 140 -2.62 9.33 3.65
CA GLY A 140 -3.60 10.37 4.01
C GLY A 140 -3.24 11.10 5.29
N ILE A 141 -2.91 10.38 6.37
CA ILE A 141 -2.57 10.99 7.67
C ILE A 141 -1.21 11.70 7.60
N GLY A 142 -0.24 11.14 6.91
CA GLY A 142 1.06 11.78 6.73
C GLY A 142 0.97 13.13 5.99
N VAL A 143 -0.04 13.32 5.14
CA VAL A 143 -0.33 14.61 4.47
C VAL A 143 -0.63 15.70 5.50
N ASP A 144 -1.46 15.43 6.49
CA ASP A 144 -1.81 16.40 7.53
C ASP A 144 -0.58 16.86 8.30
N HIS A 145 0.30 15.94 8.67
CA HIS A 145 1.56 16.26 9.34
C HIS A 145 2.41 17.22 8.49
N ALA A 146 2.53 16.95 7.20
CA ALA A 146 3.30 17.77 6.28
C ALA A 146 2.71 19.17 6.11
N ILE A 147 1.39 19.30 5.95
CA ILE A 147 0.71 20.57 5.80
C ILE A 147 0.93 21.44 7.04
N HIS A 148 0.64 20.90 8.21
CA HIS A 148 0.74 21.65 9.46
C HIS A 148 2.18 22.07 9.75
N TYR A 149 3.13 21.16 9.59
CA TYR A 149 4.54 21.44 9.86
C TYR A 149 5.12 22.51 8.93
N ILE A 150 4.94 22.35 7.60
CA ILE A 150 5.47 23.30 6.61
C ILE A 150 4.76 24.66 6.70
N SER A 151 3.45 24.68 6.94
CA SER A 151 2.72 25.92 7.10
C SER A 151 3.22 26.70 8.31
N ARG A 152 3.43 26.06 9.45
CA ARG A 152 4.00 26.70 10.62
C ARG A 152 5.43 27.16 10.38
N PHE A 153 6.25 26.32 9.77
CA PHE A 153 7.60 26.70 9.38
C PHE A 153 7.64 27.96 8.49
N LYS A 154 6.74 28.07 7.48
CA LYS A 154 6.65 29.27 6.64
C LYS A 154 6.36 30.53 7.42
N VAL A 155 5.45 30.46 8.39
CA VAL A 155 5.11 31.59 9.27
C VAL A 155 6.32 32.02 10.11
N GLU A 156 6.99 31.07 10.75
CA GLU A 156 8.16 31.36 11.59
C GLU A 156 9.36 31.85 10.75
N PHE A 157 9.54 31.32 9.54
CA PHE A 157 10.60 31.76 8.65
C PHE A 157 10.38 33.22 8.18
N LYS A 158 9.14 33.61 7.89
CA LYS A 158 8.84 35.02 7.56
C LYS A 158 9.19 35.99 8.70
N LYS A 159 9.02 35.56 9.97
CA LYS A 159 9.31 36.39 11.15
C LYS A 159 10.80 36.52 11.38
N HIS A 160 11.54 35.44 11.32
CA HIS A 160 12.91 35.39 11.84
C HIS A 160 13.98 35.40 10.75
N GLN A 161 13.64 35.09 9.47
CA GLN A 161 14.55 34.99 8.32
C GLN A 161 15.76 34.05 8.55
N LYS A 162 15.71 33.20 9.59
CA LYS A 162 16.74 32.21 9.97
C LYS A 162 16.14 30.82 10.04
N TYR A 163 16.66 29.89 9.25
CA TYR A 163 16.15 28.52 9.14
C TYR A 163 16.14 27.76 10.47
N THR A 164 17.25 27.84 11.22
CA THR A 164 17.38 27.14 12.51
C THR A 164 16.36 27.61 13.55
N VAL A 165 16.15 28.92 13.65
CA VAL A 165 15.19 29.51 14.57
C VAL A 165 13.76 29.17 14.17
N ALA A 166 13.44 29.32 12.89
CA ALA A 166 12.11 29.01 12.36
C ALA A 166 11.75 27.52 12.55
N LEU A 167 12.70 26.61 12.29
CA LEU A 167 12.49 25.18 12.51
C LEU A 167 12.32 24.84 13.99
N ARG A 168 13.14 25.42 14.87
CA ARG A 168 13.01 25.20 16.33
C ARG A 168 11.63 25.64 16.81
N ASN A 169 11.18 26.83 16.43
CA ASN A 169 9.87 27.35 16.84
C ASN A 169 8.71 26.53 16.25
N ALA A 170 8.80 26.13 14.98
CA ALA A 170 7.82 25.25 14.38
C ALA A 170 7.77 23.88 15.07
N HIS A 171 8.93 23.32 15.38
CA HIS A 171 9.03 22.01 16.06
C HIS A 171 8.44 22.06 17.47
N THR A 172 8.74 23.11 18.24
CA THR A 172 8.20 23.27 19.61
C THR A 172 6.69 23.47 19.62
N SER A 173 6.14 24.25 18.67
CA SER A 173 4.70 24.56 18.66
C SER A 173 3.86 23.46 18.03
N ILE A 174 4.15 23.09 16.77
CA ILE A 174 3.31 22.13 16.02
C ILE A 174 3.76 20.69 16.25
N GLY A 175 5.06 20.46 16.52
CA GLY A 175 5.58 19.12 16.76
C GLY A 175 4.92 18.44 17.95
N GLN A 176 4.68 19.20 19.04
CA GLN A 176 3.96 18.69 20.21
C GLN A 176 2.51 18.31 19.88
N ALA A 177 1.81 19.15 19.10
CA ALA A 177 0.44 18.86 18.69
C ALA A 177 0.37 17.60 17.79
N LEU A 178 1.30 17.47 16.83
CA LEU A 178 1.40 16.29 15.98
C LEU A 178 1.72 15.02 16.77
N PHE A 179 2.59 15.13 17.76
CA PHE A 179 2.92 14.01 18.66
C PHE A 179 1.69 13.52 19.41
N ILE A 180 0.96 14.43 20.09
CA ILE A 180 -0.25 14.08 20.83
C ILE A 180 -1.31 13.46 19.92
N ALA A 181 -1.57 14.08 18.76
CA ALA A 181 -2.52 13.55 17.77
C ALA A 181 -2.13 12.13 17.30
N SER A 182 -0.84 11.92 16.98
CA SER A 182 -0.37 10.61 16.52
C SER A 182 -0.47 9.55 17.61
N VAL A 183 -0.10 9.87 18.86
CA VAL A 183 -0.24 8.94 19.99
C VAL A 183 -1.70 8.55 20.21
N THR A 184 -2.63 9.50 20.11
CA THR A 184 -4.06 9.22 20.23
C THR A 184 -4.54 8.27 19.14
N ILE A 185 -4.12 8.49 17.89
CA ILE A 185 -4.50 7.63 16.75
C ILE A 185 -3.88 6.24 16.92
N ILE A 186 -2.58 6.16 17.29
CA ILE A 186 -1.90 4.87 17.54
C ILE A 186 -2.63 4.10 18.64
N ALA A 187 -3.00 4.75 19.75
CA ALA A 187 -3.75 4.11 20.83
C ALA A 187 -5.10 3.59 20.34
N GLY A 188 -5.83 4.37 19.53
CA GLY A 188 -7.10 3.95 18.94
C GLY A 188 -6.97 2.71 18.06
N PHE A 189 -5.99 2.68 17.15
CA PHE A 189 -5.76 1.51 16.29
C PHE A 189 -5.17 0.31 17.03
N SER A 190 -4.42 0.54 18.12
CA SER A 190 -3.89 -0.53 18.96
C SER A 190 -4.98 -1.38 19.60
N ILE A 191 -6.17 -0.83 19.82
CA ILE A 191 -7.32 -1.59 20.35
C ILE A 191 -7.71 -2.75 19.40
N LEU A 192 -7.52 -2.58 18.08
CA LEU A 192 -7.80 -3.62 17.10
C LEU A 192 -6.90 -4.86 17.23
N THR A 193 -5.75 -4.72 17.90
CA THR A 193 -4.84 -5.85 18.15
C THR A 193 -5.43 -6.87 19.12
N PHE A 194 -6.42 -6.49 19.92
CA PHE A 194 -7.12 -7.39 20.84
C PHE A 194 -8.31 -8.10 20.18
N SER A 195 -8.52 -7.92 18.88
CA SER A 195 -9.57 -8.61 18.14
C SER A 195 -9.25 -10.11 17.97
N ASN A 196 -10.30 -10.94 17.92
CA ASN A 196 -10.16 -12.35 17.54
C ASN A 196 -10.08 -12.56 16.02
N PHE A 197 -10.20 -11.51 15.22
CA PHE A 197 -10.16 -11.57 13.77
C PHE A 197 -8.78 -11.16 13.26
N VAL A 198 -8.02 -12.14 12.75
CA VAL A 198 -6.60 -11.96 12.33
C VAL A 198 -6.38 -10.76 11.38
N PRO A 199 -7.22 -10.50 10.35
CA PRO A 199 -7.05 -9.32 9.52
C PRO A 199 -7.14 -7.99 10.27
N SER A 200 -7.98 -7.90 11.32
CA SER A 200 -8.07 -6.71 12.17
C SER A 200 -6.83 -6.52 13.03
N ILE A 201 -6.23 -7.60 13.51
CA ILE A 201 -4.96 -7.56 14.26
C ILE A 201 -3.86 -6.98 13.37
N HIS A 202 -3.68 -7.53 12.15
CA HIS A 202 -2.71 -7.03 11.20
C HIS A 202 -2.96 -5.57 10.85
N PHE A 203 -4.22 -5.19 10.64
CA PHE A 203 -4.61 -3.82 10.36
C PHE A 203 -4.22 -2.87 11.50
N GLY A 204 -4.50 -3.21 12.76
CA GLY A 204 -4.14 -2.41 13.93
C GLY A 204 -2.63 -2.21 14.07
N ILE A 205 -1.87 -3.30 14.01
CA ILE A 205 -0.40 -3.27 14.14
C ILE A 205 0.23 -2.44 13.01
N LEU A 206 -0.11 -2.76 11.76
CA LEU A 206 0.50 -2.07 10.62
C LEU A 206 0.12 -0.60 10.55
N THR A 207 -1.12 -0.24 10.91
CA THR A 207 -1.54 1.17 10.98
C THR A 207 -0.80 1.92 12.10
N GLY A 208 -0.65 1.31 13.27
CA GLY A 208 0.15 1.86 14.37
C GLY A 208 1.61 2.09 13.97
N MET A 209 2.24 1.12 13.30
CA MET A 209 3.59 1.27 12.74
C MET A 209 3.65 2.39 11.70
N ALA A 210 2.68 2.46 10.79
CA ALA A 210 2.60 3.47 9.76
C ALA A 210 2.53 4.89 10.34
N MET A 211 1.70 5.07 11.36
CA MET A 211 1.56 6.34 12.08
C MET A 211 2.85 6.74 12.78
N THR A 212 3.53 5.79 13.42
CA THR A 212 4.82 6.04 14.06
C THR A 212 5.87 6.47 13.03
N LEU A 213 5.94 5.80 11.88
CA LEU A 213 6.87 6.15 10.81
C LEU A 213 6.55 7.52 10.19
N ALA A 214 5.27 7.83 9.98
CA ALA A 214 4.83 9.12 9.47
C ALA A 214 5.19 10.27 10.44
N LEU A 215 4.97 10.08 11.74
CA LEU A 215 5.35 11.04 12.77
C LEU A 215 6.86 11.26 12.81
N VAL A 216 7.65 10.18 12.91
CA VAL A 216 9.11 10.25 12.92
C VAL A 216 9.62 10.91 11.64
N GLY A 217 9.11 10.53 10.48
CA GLY A 217 9.46 11.14 9.20
C GLY A 217 9.15 12.63 9.15
N SER A 218 8.00 13.04 9.65
CA SER A 218 7.59 14.45 9.67
C SER A 218 8.41 15.29 10.64
N LEU A 219 8.78 14.74 11.79
CA LEU A 219 9.52 15.49 12.83
C LEU A 219 11.05 15.41 12.68
N THR A 220 11.59 14.45 11.92
CA THR A 220 13.04 14.29 11.77
C THR A 220 13.50 14.51 10.32
N LEU A 221 12.94 13.78 9.37
CA LEU A 221 13.35 13.82 7.98
C LEU A 221 12.97 15.13 7.31
N MET A 222 11.76 15.62 7.53
CA MET A 222 11.27 16.86 6.91
C MET A 222 12.06 18.09 7.33
N PRO A 223 12.33 18.37 8.63
CA PRO A 223 13.20 19.45 9.04
C PRO A 223 14.60 19.38 8.44
N LYS A 224 15.17 18.17 8.38
CA LYS A 224 16.49 17.95 7.77
C LYS A 224 16.49 18.26 6.28
N LEU A 225 15.47 17.83 5.55
CA LEU A 225 15.32 18.15 4.12
C LEU A 225 15.15 19.65 3.87
N ILE A 226 14.40 20.36 4.73
CA ILE A 226 14.24 21.81 4.65
C ILE A 226 15.60 22.52 4.87
N LEU A 227 16.41 22.06 5.83
CA LEU A 227 17.75 22.63 6.08
C LEU A 227 18.72 22.38 4.92
N LEU A 228 18.67 21.19 4.31
CA LEU A 228 19.55 20.84 3.20
C LEU A 228 19.20 21.60 1.92
N THR A 229 17.91 21.70 1.60
CA THR A 229 17.45 22.26 0.32
C THR A 229 17.26 23.78 0.35
N LYS A 230 17.11 24.38 1.55
CA LYS A 230 16.91 25.82 1.79
C LYS A 230 15.94 26.43 0.78
N PRO A 231 14.65 25.99 0.76
CA PRO A 231 13.71 26.33 -0.31
C PRO A 231 13.31 27.81 -0.37
N PHE A 232 13.59 28.61 0.66
CA PHE A 232 13.28 30.02 0.71
C PHE A 232 14.55 30.88 0.59
N LYS A 233 14.46 31.97 -0.15
CA LYS A 233 15.54 32.99 -0.17
C LYS A 233 15.44 33.85 1.10
N VAL A 234 16.56 34.03 1.77
CA VAL A 234 16.68 34.99 2.87
C VAL A 234 16.66 36.38 2.26
N THR A 235 15.64 37.16 2.58
CA THR A 235 15.61 38.57 2.16
C THR A 235 16.55 39.34 3.12
N LYS A 236 17.70 39.77 2.63
CA LYS A 236 18.53 40.71 3.37
C LYS A 236 17.80 42.07 3.37
N ASN A 237 17.26 42.49 4.49
CA ASN A 237 17.00 43.90 4.79
C ASN A 237 18.30 44.53 5.18
#